data_cc1038a2993b2c35e78638751bfeedf3
#
_entry.id   cc1038a2993b2c35e78638751bfeedf3
#
_cell.length_a   1.000
_cell.length_b   1.000
_cell.length_c   1.000
_cell.angle_alpha   90.00
_cell.angle_beta   90.00
_cell.angle_gamma   90.00
#
_symmetry.space_group_name_H-M   'P 1'
#
loop_
_entity.id
_entity.type
_entity.pdbx_description
1 polymer ?
#
loop_
_entity_poly.entity_id
_entity_poly.type
_entity_poly.pdbx_seq_one_letter_code
_entity_poly.pdbx_strand_id
1 'polypeptide(L)'
;MKFYLLSDNVDTLTGMRLAGIEGEVLHEKDEFRAAFDKALANSETAILLITEKLVNLCPEYVAKQKVANKTPLVVELPDRHGSERPDDYI
;
A
#
# COMPACT_ATOMS: atom_id res chain seq x y z
N MET A 1 8.48 15.94 -1.91
CA MET A 1 8.05 14.76 -1.15
C MET A 1 6.69 14.32 -1.61
N LYS A 2 6.57 13.09 -2.07
CA LYS A 2 5.31 12.60 -2.61
C LYS A 2 4.87 11.32 -1.91
N PHE A 3 3.54 11.19 -1.81
CA PHE A 3 2.91 9.95 -1.34
C PHE A 3 2.44 9.18 -2.56
N TYR A 4 2.46 7.87 -2.46
CA TYR A 4 1.89 7.02 -3.49
C TYR A 4 1.12 5.91 -2.82
N LEU A 5 -0.03 5.53 -3.40
CA LEU A 5 -0.92 4.54 -2.81
C LEU A 5 -1.03 3.30 -3.68
N LEU A 6 -0.88 2.14 -3.07
CA LEU A 6 -1.23 0.86 -3.69
C LEU A 6 -2.42 0.32 -2.92
N SER A 7 -3.55 0.18 -3.57
CA SER A 7 -4.80 -0.19 -2.92
C SER A 7 -5.47 -1.34 -3.64
N ASP A 8 -6.20 -2.16 -2.88
CA ASP A 8 -7.07 -3.17 -3.44
C ASP A 8 -8.49 -2.63 -3.63
N ASN A 9 -8.72 -1.38 -3.25
CA ASN A 9 -10.05 -0.82 -3.10
C ASN A 9 -10.14 0.53 -3.81
N VAL A 10 -11.09 0.64 -4.74
CA VAL A 10 -11.30 1.87 -5.50
C VAL A 10 -11.70 3.03 -4.60
N ASP A 11 -12.50 2.75 -3.58
CA ASP A 11 -12.97 3.80 -2.68
C ASP A 11 -11.80 4.44 -1.93
N THR A 12 -10.85 3.62 -1.49
CA THR A 12 -9.68 4.14 -0.80
C THR A 12 -8.86 5.02 -1.74
N LEU A 13 -8.68 4.57 -2.98
CA LEU A 13 -7.94 5.36 -3.97
C LEU A 13 -8.63 6.68 -4.22
N THR A 14 -9.96 6.65 -4.41
CA THR A 14 -10.72 7.86 -4.67
C THR A 14 -10.59 8.85 -3.52
N GLY A 15 -10.72 8.37 -2.28
CA GLY A 15 -10.58 9.22 -1.12
C GLY A 15 -9.21 9.85 -1.02
N MET A 16 -8.17 9.09 -1.30
CA MET A 16 -6.82 9.62 -1.24
C MET A 16 -6.52 10.61 -2.36
N ARG A 17 -7.11 10.39 -3.54
CA ARG A 17 -6.92 11.33 -4.64
C ARG A 17 -7.55 12.68 -4.34
N LEU A 18 -8.64 12.68 -3.58
CA LEU A 18 -9.24 13.95 -3.15
C LEU A 18 -8.27 14.73 -2.24
N ALA A 19 -7.39 14.03 -1.56
CA ALA A 19 -6.37 14.65 -0.74
C ALA A 19 -5.08 14.93 -1.51
N GLY A 20 -5.07 14.66 -2.82
CA GLY A 20 -3.91 14.91 -3.64
C GLY A 20 -2.91 13.78 -3.71
N ILE A 21 -3.29 12.60 -3.26
CA ILE A 21 -2.40 11.43 -3.27
C ILE A 21 -2.72 10.57 -4.48
N GLU A 22 -1.71 10.30 -5.30
CA GLU A 22 -1.89 9.44 -6.46
C GLU A 22 -1.67 7.98 -6.09
N GLY A 23 -2.21 7.09 -6.91
CA GLY A 23 -2.05 5.68 -6.65
C GLY A 23 -2.70 4.83 -7.70
N GLU A 24 -2.79 3.53 -7.43
CA GLU A 24 -3.41 2.59 -8.35
C GLU A 24 -4.09 1.47 -7.57
N VAL A 25 -5.05 0.83 -8.23
CA VAL A 25 -5.79 -0.29 -7.65
C VAL A 25 -5.26 -1.58 -8.24
N LEU A 26 -4.94 -2.53 -7.37
CA LEU A 26 -4.34 -3.80 -7.76
C LEU A 26 -5.08 -4.93 -7.05
N HIS A 27 -5.22 -6.06 -7.72
CA HIS A 27 -5.91 -7.21 -7.14
C HIS A 27 -5.05 -8.48 -7.19
N GLU A 28 -4.10 -8.53 -8.10
CA GLU A 28 -3.29 -9.71 -8.30
C GLU A 28 -1.92 -9.56 -7.66
N LYS A 29 -1.38 -10.66 -7.19
CA LYS A 29 -0.07 -10.67 -6.53
C LYS A 29 1.02 -10.16 -7.46
N ASP A 30 1.02 -10.60 -8.70
CA ASP A 30 2.06 -10.18 -9.65
C ASP A 30 1.96 -8.71 -9.97
N GLU A 31 0.73 -8.21 -10.10
CA GLU A 31 0.52 -6.79 -10.33
C GLU A 31 1.02 -5.97 -9.16
N PHE A 32 0.74 -6.45 -7.95
CA PHE A 32 1.17 -5.75 -6.76
C PHE A 32 2.69 -5.69 -6.67
N ARG A 33 3.36 -6.81 -6.92
CA ARG A 33 4.81 -6.84 -6.84
C ARG A 33 5.45 -5.91 -7.86
N ALA A 34 4.92 -5.90 -9.09
CA ALA A 34 5.44 -5.03 -10.13
C ALA A 34 5.24 -3.55 -9.76
N ALA A 35 4.08 -3.21 -9.25
CA ALA A 35 3.78 -1.83 -8.86
C ALA A 35 4.62 -1.41 -7.66
N PHE A 36 4.83 -2.33 -6.72
CA PHE A 36 5.63 -2.07 -5.55
C PHE A 36 7.09 -1.79 -5.96
N ASP A 37 7.65 -2.65 -6.81
CA ASP A 37 9.01 -2.46 -7.29
C ASP A 37 9.17 -1.13 -8.03
N LYS A 38 8.18 -0.79 -8.83
CA LYS A 38 8.20 0.46 -9.58
C LYS A 38 8.18 1.66 -8.63
N ALA A 39 7.35 1.57 -7.59
CA ALA A 39 7.27 2.65 -6.62
C ALA A 39 8.56 2.80 -5.83
N LEU A 40 9.19 1.68 -5.49
CA LEU A 40 10.46 1.71 -4.79
C LEU A 40 11.57 2.35 -5.64
N ALA A 41 11.48 2.17 -6.94
CA ALA A 41 12.48 2.73 -7.85
C ALA A 41 12.27 4.21 -8.11
N ASN A 42 11.11 4.74 -7.76
CA ASN A 42 10.79 6.15 -8.01
C ASN A 42 11.36 7.01 -6.88
N SER A 43 12.38 7.79 -7.20
CA SER A 43 13.06 8.59 -6.21
C SER A 43 12.20 9.72 -5.64
N GLU A 44 11.09 10.06 -6.31
CA GLU A 44 10.21 11.11 -5.82
C GLU A 44 9.23 10.61 -4.75
N THR A 45 9.03 9.32 -4.66
CA THR A 45 8.12 8.76 -3.67
C THR A 45 8.81 8.75 -2.31
N ALA A 46 8.26 9.48 -1.38
CA ALA A 46 8.79 9.52 -0.01
C ALA A 46 8.06 8.56 0.90
N ILE A 47 6.75 8.42 0.71
CA ILE A 47 5.92 7.54 1.52
C ILE A 47 5.05 6.71 0.61
N LEU A 48 5.10 5.40 0.81
CA LEU A 48 4.31 4.45 0.03
C LEU A 48 3.26 3.85 0.94
N LEU A 49 1.99 4.12 0.62
CA LEU A 49 0.86 3.63 1.39
C LEU A 49 0.34 2.37 0.72
N ILE A 50 0.15 1.31 1.49
CA ILE A 50 -0.30 0.03 0.95
C ILE A 50 -1.43 -0.50 1.83
N THR A 51 -2.55 -0.88 1.20
CA THR A 51 -3.66 -1.42 1.97
C THR A 51 -3.31 -2.81 2.52
N GLU A 52 -3.92 -3.13 3.65
CA GLU A 52 -3.65 -4.37 4.36
C GLU A 52 -3.84 -5.61 3.48
N LYS A 53 -4.88 -5.61 2.66
CA LYS A 53 -5.13 -6.77 1.80
C LYS A 53 -4.01 -7.02 0.81
N LEU A 54 -3.42 -5.96 0.28
CA LEU A 54 -2.30 -6.12 -0.65
C LEU A 54 -1.07 -6.62 0.08
N VAL A 55 -0.83 -6.13 1.28
CA VAL A 55 0.29 -6.61 2.07
C VAL A 55 0.15 -8.10 2.32
N ASN A 56 -1.07 -8.56 2.59
CA ASN A 56 -1.32 -9.97 2.87
C ASN A 56 -1.15 -10.87 1.66
N LEU A 57 -1.11 -10.32 0.46
CA LEU A 57 -0.84 -11.13 -0.73
C LEU A 57 0.58 -11.67 -0.75
N CYS A 58 1.53 -10.86 -0.28
CA CYS A 58 2.92 -11.30 -0.18
C CYS A 58 3.60 -10.58 0.99
N PRO A 59 3.25 -10.97 2.21
CA PRO A 59 3.75 -10.27 3.40
C PRO A 59 5.26 -10.38 3.55
N GLU A 60 5.84 -11.50 3.16
CA GLU A 60 7.27 -11.68 3.27
C GLU A 60 8.02 -10.74 2.34
N TYR A 61 7.50 -10.56 1.13
CA TYR A 61 8.12 -9.68 0.17
C TYR A 61 8.08 -8.24 0.66
N VAL A 62 6.94 -7.82 1.19
CA VAL A 62 6.79 -6.46 1.72
C VAL A 62 7.76 -6.25 2.89
N ALA A 63 7.81 -7.20 3.80
CA ALA A 63 8.70 -7.09 4.95
C ALA A 63 10.17 -7.01 4.51
N LYS A 64 10.55 -7.80 3.53
CA LYS A 64 11.90 -7.80 3.01
C LYS A 64 12.27 -6.44 2.43
N GLN A 65 11.36 -5.87 1.65
CA GLN A 65 11.63 -4.58 1.03
C GLN A 65 11.66 -3.44 2.05
N LYS A 66 10.86 -3.53 3.10
CA LYS A 66 10.90 -2.52 4.16
C LYS A 66 12.26 -2.48 4.85
N VAL A 67 12.86 -3.65 5.03
CA VAL A 67 14.17 -3.73 5.66
C VAL A 67 15.27 -3.31 4.71
N ALA A 68 15.17 -3.70 3.46
CA ALA A 68 16.21 -3.45 2.46
C ALA A 68 16.28 -1.99 2.02
N ASN A 69 15.16 -1.29 2.07
CA ASN A 69 15.07 0.08 1.55
C ASN A 69 14.68 1.06 2.63
N LYS A 70 15.48 2.09 2.81
CA LYS A 70 15.18 3.13 3.79
C LYS A 70 14.11 4.08 3.27
N THR A 71 14.07 4.29 1.98
CA THR A 71 13.07 5.13 1.34
C THR A 71 12.55 4.39 0.13
N PRO A 72 11.29 4.54 -0.18
CA PRO A 72 10.27 5.29 0.57
C PRO A 72 9.90 4.60 1.88
N LEU A 73 9.31 5.35 2.79
CA LEU A 73 8.76 4.77 4.00
C LEU A 73 7.48 4.03 3.63
N VAL A 74 7.39 2.78 4.00
CA VAL A 74 6.21 1.96 3.67
C VAL A 74 5.26 1.97 4.87
N VAL A 75 4.02 2.41 4.63
CA VAL A 75 3.00 2.49 5.66
C VAL A 75 1.81 1.62 5.26
N GLU A 76 1.42 0.74 6.15
CA GLU A 76 0.30 -0.16 5.90
C GLU A 76 -1.00 0.49 6.37
N LEU A 77 -2.00 0.51 5.49
CA LEU A 77 -3.31 1.06 5.81
C LEU A 77 -4.25 -0.07 6.17
N PRO A 78 -4.91 0.01 7.32
CA PRO A 78 -5.87 -1.04 7.71
C PRO A 78 -7.06 -1.04 6.78
N ASP A 79 -7.66 -2.23 6.61
CA ASP A 79 -8.84 -2.39 5.80
C ASP A 79 -10.04 -1.81 6.55
N ARG A 80 -10.78 -0.94 5.87
CA ARG A 80 -11.95 -0.30 6.49
C ARG A 80 -13.15 -1.22 6.49
N HIS A 81 -13.19 -2.13 5.53
CA HIS A 81 -14.32 -3.05 5.39
C HIS A 81 -13.81 -4.46 5.59
N GLY A 82 -14.61 -5.28 6.20
CA GLY A 82 -14.24 -6.66 6.37
C GLY A 82 -12.97 -6.82 7.18
N SER A 83 -12.75 -5.93 8.09
CA SER A 83 -11.64 -6.06 9.01
C SER A 83 -11.75 -7.42 9.69
N GLU A 84 -10.66 -8.14 9.75
CA GLU A 84 -10.65 -9.44 10.37
C GLU A 84 -10.51 -9.37 11.87
N ARG A 85 -10.40 -8.17 12.38
CA ARG A 85 -10.32 -7.98 13.81
C ARG A 85 -11.69 -8.11 14.41
N PRO A 86 -11.79 -8.72 15.58
CA PRO A 86 -13.07 -8.79 16.27
C PRO A 86 -13.59 -7.40 16.59
N ASP A 87 -14.89 -7.24 16.48
CA ASP A 87 -15.49 -5.94 16.76
C ASP A 87 -15.30 -5.53 18.19
N ASP A 88 -15.19 -6.49 19.07
CA ASP A 88 -15.07 -6.22 20.50
C ASP A 88 -13.69 -5.78 20.92
N TYR A 89 -12.77 -5.74 20.00
CA TYR A 89 -11.44 -5.32 20.38
C TYR A 89 -11.35 -3.81 20.58
N ILE A 90 -12.40 -3.15 20.27
CA ILE A 90 -12.48 -1.70 20.39
C ILE A 90 -12.24 -1.30 21.84
#